data_6651abc471e6885a5cb49b217b2f91da
#
_entry.id   6651abc471e6885a5cb49b217b2f91da
#
_cell.length_a   1.000
_cell.length_b   1.000
_cell.length_c   1.000
_cell.angle_alpha   90.00
_cell.angle_beta   90.00
_cell.angle_gamma   90.00
#
_symmetry.space_group_name_H-M   'P 1'
#
loop_
_entity.id
_entity.type
_entity.pdbx_description
1 polymer ?
#
loop_
_entity_poly.entity_id
_entity_poly.type
_entity_poly.pdbx_seq_one_letter_code
_entity_poly.pdbx_strand_id
1 'polypeptide(L)'
;MVTRLKPVPESANEDVAIAVLRQFRQVFNAVKAHFQQVEKTVGMGGAQVWALSVVRDNPGIGVGALAKAMSIHQSTASNLVRTLIDREMVVGAKQGADRRAVQLNLLPAGAKVLKNAPGPFAGLLPDALKSLPPETLARLQQDLGRLIVAIAADEAGASIPLSDI
;
A
#
# COMPACT_ATOMS: atom_id res chain seq x y z
N MET A 1 34.25 -33.93 -7.37
CA MET A 1 33.48 -34.10 -8.62
C MET A 1 32.51 -32.90 -8.74
N VAL A 2 32.87 -31.88 -9.48
CA VAL A 2 32.06 -30.65 -9.60
C VAL A 2 31.04 -30.89 -10.69
N THR A 3 29.77 -31.09 -10.32
CA THR A 3 28.67 -31.23 -11.28
C THR A 3 28.47 -29.88 -11.97
N ARG A 4 28.97 -29.72 -13.18
CA ARG A 4 28.64 -28.60 -14.07
C ARG A 4 27.14 -28.64 -14.35
N LEU A 5 26.40 -27.71 -13.75
CA LEU A 5 25.03 -27.42 -14.15
C LEU A 5 25.04 -27.12 -15.67
N LYS A 6 24.26 -27.88 -16.45
CA LYS A 6 24.04 -27.57 -17.88
C LYS A 6 23.46 -26.16 -18.00
N PRO A 7 23.94 -25.34 -18.93
CA PRO A 7 23.32 -24.04 -19.22
C PRO A 7 21.85 -24.27 -19.62
N VAL A 8 20.95 -23.58 -18.99
CA VAL A 8 19.52 -23.54 -19.37
C VAL A 8 19.46 -23.02 -20.80
N PRO A 9 18.74 -23.67 -21.74
CA PRO A 9 18.58 -23.14 -23.09
C PRO A 9 18.00 -21.74 -23.04
N GLU A 10 18.51 -20.82 -23.83
CA GLU A 10 18.10 -19.38 -23.86
C GLU A 10 16.59 -19.23 -24.10
N SER A 11 16.00 -20.10 -24.94
CA SER A 11 14.55 -20.18 -25.17
C SER A 11 13.73 -20.57 -23.94
N ALA A 12 14.22 -21.46 -23.07
CA ALA A 12 13.52 -21.86 -21.86
C ALA A 12 13.50 -20.73 -20.82
N ASN A 13 14.54 -19.89 -20.78
CA ASN A 13 14.57 -18.72 -19.90
C ASN A 13 13.62 -17.62 -20.40
N GLU A 14 13.49 -17.48 -21.72
CA GLU A 14 12.55 -16.54 -22.35
C GLU A 14 11.09 -16.90 -22.05
N ASP A 15 10.72 -18.19 -22.17
CA ASP A 15 9.37 -18.68 -21.84
C ASP A 15 9.01 -18.44 -20.37
N VAL A 16 9.95 -18.67 -19.45
CA VAL A 16 9.77 -18.42 -18.02
C VAL A 16 9.62 -16.91 -17.74
N ALA A 17 10.42 -16.07 -18.40
CA ALA A 17 10.32 -14.62 -18.26
C ALA A 17 8.94 -14.09 -18.70
N ILE A 18 8.40 -14.62 -19.80
CA ILE A 18 7.05 -14.30 -20.28
C ILE A 18 5.99 -14.75 -19.25
N ALA A 19 6.14 -15.92 -18.65
CA ALA A 19 5.23 -16.43 -17.64
C ALA A 19 5.24 -15.52 -16.39
N VAL A 20 6.42 -15.13 -15.92
CA VAL A 20 6.58 -14.18 -14.79
C VAL A 20 5.95 -12.83 -15.11
N LEU A 21 6.16 -12.31 -16.32
CA LEU A 21 5.54 -11.05 -16.74
C LEU A 21 4.00 -11.14 -16.74
N ARG A 22 3.43 -12.28 -17.13
CA ARG A 22 1.98 -12.52 -17.03
C ARG A 22 1.50 -12.48 -15.58
N GLN A 23 2.25 -13.08 -14.66
CA GLN A 23 1.93 -13.07 -13.23
C GLN A 23 1.96 -11.65 -12.66
N PHE A 24 2.95 -10.83 -13.00
CA PHE A 24 2.96 -9.41 -12.62
C PHE A 24 1.72 -8.67 -13.13
N ARG A 25 1.35 -8.87 -14.41
CA ARG A 25 0.14 -8.24 -14.96
C ARG A 25 -1.12 -8.67 -14.20
N GLN A 26 -1.24 -9.95 -13.80
CA GLN A 26 -2.36 -10.42 -12.99
C GLN A 26 -2.42 -9.72 -11.64
N VAL A 27 -1.28 -9.61 -10.94
CA VAL A 27 -1.20 -8.92 -9.65
C VAL A 27 -1.58 -7.45 -9.80
N PHE A 28 -0.95 -6.72 -10.74
CA PHE A 28 -1.25 -5.30 -10.96
C PHE A 28 -2.71 -5.05 -11.35
N ASN A 29 -3.27 -5.87 -12.23
CA ASN A 29 -4.67 -5.73 -12.62
C ASN A 29 -5.64 -6.00 -11.47
N ALA A 30 -5.36 -6.98 -10.61
CA ALA A 30 -6.17 -7.25 -9.43
C ALA A 30 -6.13 -6.09 -8.43
N VAL A 31 -4.94 -5.54 -8.15
CA VAL A 31 -4.76 -4.37 -7.28
C VAL A 31 -5.50 -3.16 -7.84
N LYS A 32 -5.30 -2.87 -9.13
CA LYS A 32 -5.97 -1.76 -9.82
C LYS A 32 -7.49 -1.88 -9.79
N ALA A 33 -8.02 -3.06 -10.12
CA ALA A 33 -9.46 -3.30 -10.12
C ALA A 33 -10.08 -3.11 -8.73
N HIS A 34 -9.38 -3.55 -7.67
CA HIS A 34 -9.84 -3.34 -6.30
C HIS A 34 -9.95 -1.85 -5.96
N PHE A 35 -8.92 -1.05 -6.23
CA PHE A 35 -8.95 0.38 -5.93
C PHE A 35 -9.93 1.15 -6.79
N GLN A 36 -10.11 0.78 -8.05
CA GLN A 36 -11.17 1.33 -8.91
C GLN A 36 -12.57 1.04 -8.34
N GLN A 37 -12.77 -0.16 -7.80
CA GLN A 37 -14.04 -0.50 -7.14
C GLN A 37 -14.26 0.32 -5.87
N VAL A 38 -13.22 0.54 -5.05
CA VAL A 38 -13.29 1.43 -3.87
C VAL A 38 -13.71 2.83 -4.30
N GLU A 39 -13.02 3.42 -5.27
CA GLU A 39 -13.29 4.77 -5.75
C GLU A 39 -14.69 4.89 -6.33
N LYS A 40 -15.14 3.93 -7.13
CA LYS A 40 -16.48 3.88 -7.69
C LYS A 40 -17.56 3.81 -6.60
N THR A 41 -17.29 3.10 -5.51
CA THR A 41 -18.28 2.86 -4.44
C THR A 41 -18.42 4.05 -3.50
N VAL A 42 -17.31 4.69 -3.13
CA VAL A 42 -17.31 5.73 -2.08
C VAL A 42 -16.83 7.11 -2.57
N GLY A 43 -16.45 7.25 -3.82
CA GLY A 43 -15.99 8.52 -4.40
C GLY A 43 -14.67 9.04 -3.83
N MET A 44 -13.81 8.12 -3.35
CA MET A 44 -12.53 8.43 -2.72
C MET A 44 -11.46 7.44 -3.14
N GLY A 45 -10.23 7.93 -3.32
CA GLY A 45 -9.08 7.08 -3.62
C GLY A 45 -8.74 6.10 -2.51
N GLY A 46 -8.16 4.97 -2.85
CA GLY A 46 -7.83 3.90 -1.92
C GLY A 46 -6.94 4.33 -0.76
N ALA A 47 -5.93 5.18 -1.00
CA ALA A 47 -5.06 5.70 0.05
C ALA A 47 -5.84 6.53 1.08
N GLN A 48 -6.83 7.30 0.66
CA GLN A 48 -7.69 8.09 1.57
C GLN A 48 -8.56 7.17 2.44
N VAL A 49 -9.16 6.14 1.84
CA VAL A 49 -9.96 5.15 2.58
C VAL A 49 -9.09 4.36 3.57
N TRP A 50 -7.89 3.98 3.18
CA TRP A 50 -6.95 3.33 4.09
C TRP A 50 -6.53 4.24 5.24
N ALA A 51 -6.21 5.52 4.98
CA ALA A 51 -5.91 6.48 6.03
C ALA A 51 -7.06 6.64 7.03
N LEU A 52 -8.31 6.73 6.55
CA LEU A 52 -9.50 6.75 7.41
C LEU A 52 -9.59 5.51 8.31
N SER A 53 -9.29 4.33 7.79
CA SER A 53 -9.32 3.09 8.57
C SER A 53 -8.27 3.09 9.67
N VAL A 54 -7.05 3.58 9.38
CA VAL A 54 -5.98 3.69 10.39
C VAL A 54 -6.34 4.69 11.48
N VAL A 55 -6.96 5.83 11.14
CA VAL A 55 -7.43 6.82 12.13
C VAL A 55 -8.57 6.23 12.98
N ARG A 56 -9.50 5.48 12.39
CA ARG A 56 -10.57 4.78 13.13
C ARG A 56 -10.00 3.82 14.17
N ASP A 57 -9.00 3.04 13.78
CA ASP A 57 -8.43 1.99 14.63
C ASP A 57 -7.43 2.55 15.66
N ASN A 58 -6.99 3.79 15.48
CA ASN A 58 -6.05 4.50 16.36
C ASN A 58 -6.53 5.94 16.64
N PRO A 59 -7.60 6.15 17.41
CA PRO A 59 -8.09 7.48 17.74
C PRO A 59 -7.00 8.33 18.39
N GLY A 60 -6.83 9.56 17.92
CA GLY A 60 -5.78 10.46 18.42
C GLY A 60 -4.41 10.26 17.76
N ILE A 61 -4.30 9.42 16.72
CA ILE A 61 -3.05 9.20 15.99
C ILE A 61 -2.49 10.50 15.41
N GLY A 62 -1.17 10.68 15.51
CA GLY A 62 -0.48 11.81 14.85
C GLY A 62 -0.13 11.49 13.40
N VAL A 63 0.12 12.55 12.59
CA VAL A 63 0.44 12.40 11.16
C VAL A 63 1.68 11.55 10.93
N GLY A 64 2.72 11.69 11.75
CA GLY A 64 3.94 10.88 11.65
C GLY A 64 3.69 9.40 11.94
N ALA A 65 2.86 9.07 12.93
CA ALA A 65 2.48 7.70 13.25
C ALA A 65 1.57 7.10 12.15
N LEU A 66 0.68 7.92 11.56
CA LEU A 66 -0.12 7.53 10.40
C LEU A 66 0.77 7.16 9.20
N ALA A 67 1.75 8.00 8.87
CA ALA A 67 2.71 7.74 7.80
C ALA A 67 3.44 6.40 8.01
N LYS A 68 3.86 6.14 9.24
CA LYS A 68 4.52 4.90 9.63
C LYS A 68 3.61 3.68 9.49
N ALA A 69 2.36 3.79 9.95
CA ALA A 69 1.37 2.71 9.85
C ALA A 69 1.03 2.35 8.40
N MET A 70 1.05 3.35 7.52
CA MET A 70 0.80 3.17 6.08
C MET A 70 2.07 2.87 5.26
N SER A 71 3.27 2.91 5.88
CA SER A 71 4.57 2.78 5.19
C SER A 71 4.76 3.78 4.04
N ILE A 72 4.33 5.03 4.24
CA ILE A 72 4.44 6.12 3.27
C ILE A 72 5.26 7.29 3.81
N HIS A 73 5.67 8.21 2.94
CA HIS A 73 6.33 9.43 3.37
C HIS A 73 5.41 10.33 4.20
N GLN A 74 5.99 11.03 5.17
CA GLN A 74 5.22 11.96 6.02
C GLN A 74 4.55 13.10 5.22
N SER A 75 5.17 13.55 4.14
CA SER A 75 4.57 14.53 3.22
C SER A 75 3.32 14.00 2.53
N THR A 76 3.34 12.73 2.10
CA THR A 76 2.17 12.05 1.52
C THR A 76 1.06 11.92 2.56
N ALA A 77 1.38 11.47 3.78
CA ALA A 77 0.41 11.39 4.88
C ALA A 77 -0.18 12.77 5.22
N SER A 78 0.65 13.83 5.24
CA SER A 78 0.18 15.21 5.49
C SER A 78 -0.81 15.68 4.42
N ASN A 79 -0.58 15.37 3.15
CA ASN A 79 -1.49 15.69 2.06
C ASN A 79 -2.80 14.92 2.16
N LEU A 80 -2.75 13.61 2.47
CA LEU A 80 -3.94 12.80 2.72
C LEU A 80 -4.77 13.38 3.87
N VAL A 81 -4.14 13.69 5.01
CA VAL A 81 -4.81 14.28 6.18
C VAL A 81 -5.46 15.61 5.84
N ARG A 82 -4.76 16.50 5.12
CA ARG A 82 -5.35 17.77 4.68
C ARG A 82 -6.62 17.54 3.87
N THR A 83 -6.58 16.66 2.87
CA THR A 83 -7.75 16.32 2.05
C THR A 83 -8.90 15.76 2.89
N LEU A 84 -8.60 14.92 3.89
CA LEU A 84 -9.62 14.34 4.77
C LEU A 84 -10.23 15.37 5.72
N ILE A 85 -9.46 16.34 6.20
CA ILE A 85 -9.94 17.46 7.00
C ILE A 85 -10.81 18.38 6.14
N ASP A 86 -10.38 18.75 4.94
CA ASP A 86 -11.13 19.61 4.01
C ASP A 86 -12.48 18.99 3.62
N ARG A 87 -12.57 17.66 3.64
CA ARG A 87 -13.81 16.90 3.39
C ARG A 87 -14.62 16.61 4.68
N GLU A 88 -14.23 17.16 5.81
CA GLU A 88 -14.88 16.95 7.12
C GLU A 88 -15.01 15.46 7.51
N MET A 89 -14.05 14.62 7.12
CA MET A 89 -14.04 13.20 7.44
C MET A 89 -13.19 12.87 8.66
N VAL A 90 -12.22 13.75 8.95
CA VAL A 90 -11.31 13.68 10.08
C VAL A 90 -11.20 15.08 10.69
N VAL A 91 -11.09 15.15 12.01
CA VAL A 91 -10.73 16.39 12.70
C VAL A 91 -9.34 16.27 13.30
N GLY A 92 -8.55 17.34 13.15
CA GLY A 92 -7.25 17.48 13.80
C GLY A 92 -7.39 18.35 15.04
N ALA A 93 -7.20 17.80 16.22
CA ALA A 93 -7.20 18.55 17.48
C ALA A 93 -5.76 18.76 17.97
N LYS A 94 -5.45 19.98 18.43
CA LYS A 94 -4.22 20.25 19.16
C LYS A 94 -4.49 20.00 20.63
N GLN A 95 -3.86 19.00 21.24
CA GLN A 95 -4.01 18.72 22.67
C GLN A 95 -2.71 18.98 23.43
N GLY A 96 -2.83 19.56 24.62
CA GLY A 96 -1.75 19.71 25.58
C GLY A 96 -0.80 20.87 25.33
N ALA A 97 0.32 20.89 26.06
CA ALA A 97 1.37 21.92 26.01
C ALA A 97 2.15 21.91 24.68
N ASP A 98 2.16 20.78 23.96
CA ASP A 98 2.80 20.68 22.65
C ASP A 98 1.78 20.98 21.54
N ARG A 99 1.68 22.28 21.20
CA ARG A 99 0.84 22.78 20.10
C ARG A 99 1.24 22.27 18.71
N ARG A 100 2.33 21.47 18.60
CA ARG A 100 2.86 20.94 17.33
C ARG A 100 2.28 19.56 16.99
N ALA A 101 1.77 18.84 17.96
CA ALA A 101 1.18 17.52 17.75
C ALA A 101 -0.31 17.65 17.44
N VAL A 102 -0.69 17.38 16.19
CA VAL A 102 -2.08 17.28 15.77
C VAL A 102 -2.54 15.84 15.99
N GLN A 103 -3.58 15.67 16.80
CA GLN A 103 -4.24 14.37 17.03
C GLN A 103 -5.45 14.24 16.10
N LEU A 104 -5.48 13.14 15.34
CA LEU A 104 -6.51 12.88 14.33
C LEU A 104 -7.61 12.01 14.92
N ASN A 105 -8.85 12.42 14.72
CA ASN A 105 -10.03 11.65 15.11
C ASN A 105 -11.01 11.58 13.95
N LEU A 106 -11.66 10.42 13.82
CA LEU A 106 -12.64 10.16 12.77
C LEU A 106 -13.93 10.94 13.04
N LEU A 107 -14.48 11.56 12.01
CA LEU A 107 -15.79 12.19 12.03
C LEU A 107 -16.88 11.26 11.45
N PRO A 108 -18.17 11.52 11.71
CA PRO A 108 -19.27 10.68 11.22
C PRO A 108 -19.26 10.46 9.70
N ALA A 109 -18.86 11.46 8.92
CA ALA A 109 -18.75 11.34 7.46
C ALA A 109 -17.67 10.32 7.07
N GLY A 110 -16.51 10.33 7.74
CA GLY A 110 -15.46 9.35 7.54
C GLY A 110 -15.89 7.93 7.94
N ALA A 111 -16.61 7.80 9.05
CA ALA A 111 -17.17 6.52 9.48
C ALA A 111 -18.16 5.93 8.44
N LYS A 112 -18.99 6.79 7.85
CA LYS A 112 -19.94 6.41 6.79
C LYS A 112 -19.20 5.89 5.54
N VAL A 113 -18.10 6.54 5.14
CA VAL A 113 -17.27 6.07 4.03
C VAL A 113 -16.74 4.67 4.32
N LEU A 114 -16.15 4.43 5.49
CA LEU A 114 -15.61 3.12 5.86
C LEU A 114 -16.68 2.03 5.93
N LYS A 115 -17.89 2.36 6.34
CA LYS A 115 -19.02 1.41 6.36
C LYS A 115 -19.40 0.94 4.96
N ASN A 116 -19.27 1.80 3.95
CA ASN A 116 -19.70 1.53 2.58
C ASN A 116 -18.55 1.09 1.65
N ALA A 117 -17.30 1.36 2.02
CA ALA A 117 -16.14 0.99 1.21
C ALA A 117 -15.89 -0.52 1.23
N PRO A 118 -15.62 -1.14 0.07
CA PRO A 118 -15.21 -2.53 0.03
C PRO A 118 -13.81 -2.68 0.64
N GLY A 119 -13.66 -3.68 1.52
CA GLY A 119 -12.36 -4.08 2.06
C GLY A 119 -11.61 -5.04 1.15
N PRO A 120 -10.34 -5.32 1.44
CA PRO A 120 -9.52 -4.75 2.53
C PRO A 120 -9.05 -3.31 2.22
N PHE A 121 -9.04 -2.44 3.24
CA PHE A 121 -8.76 -1.00 3.05
C PHE A 121 -7.30 -0.71 2.67
N ALA A 122 -6.36 -1.52 3.17
CA ALA A 122 -4.94 -1.43 2.77
C ALA A 122 -4.66 -1.98 1.35
N GLY A 123 -5.68 -2.55 0.69
CA GLY A 123 -5.57 -3.23 -0.59
C GLY A 123 -5.37 -4.75 -0.47
N LEU A 124 -5.49 -5.44 -1.59
CA LEU A 124 -5.44 -6.90 -1.64
C LEU A 124 -4.04 -7.47 -1.34
N LEU A 125 -3.00 -6.78 -1.79
CA LEU A 125 -1.64 -7.31 -1.76
C LEU A 125 -1.06 -7.47 -0.34
N PRO A 126 -1.23 -6.53 0.61
CA PRO A 126 -0.73 -6.70 1.97
C PRO A 126 -1.26 -7.96 2.66
N ASP A 127 -2.55 -8.24 2.52
CA ASP A 127 -3.16 -9.42 3.15
C ASP A 127 -2.76 -10.72 2.43
N ALA A 128 -2.67 -10.70 1.10
CA ALA A 128 -2.17 -11.82 0.32
C ALA A 128 -0.72 -12.18 0.73
N LEU A 129 0.15 -11.18 0.85
CA LEU A 129 1.54 -11.40 1.28
C LEU A 129 1.62 -11.99 2.70
N LYS A 130 0.83 -11.48 3.65
CA LYS A 130 0.78 -12.00 5.02
C LYS A 130 0.33 -13.46 5.09
N SER A 131 -0.47 -13.93 4.13
CA SER A 131 -0.96 -15.31 4.07
C SER A 131 0.06 -16.31 3.51
N LEU A 132 1.16 -15.83 2.93
CA LEU A 132 2.20 -16.70 2.38
C LEU A 132 3.04 -17.35 3.48
N PRO A 133 3.52 -18.61 3.26
CA PRO A 133 4.50 -19.22 4.14
C PRO A 133 5.77 -18.36 4.28
N PRO A 134 6.40 -18.33 5.47
CA PRO A 134 7.59 -17.50 5.72
C PRO A 134 8.72 -17.73 4.71
N GLU A 135 8.95 -18.98 4.31
CA GLU A 135 10.01 -19.32 3.35
C GLU A 135 9.69 -18.77 1.95
N THR A 136 8.42 -18.77 1.56
CA THR A 136 7.97 -18.20 0.27
C THR A 136 8.13 -16.69 0.28
N LEU A 137 7.75 -16.04 1.39
CA LEU A 137 7.87 -14.58 1.53
C LEU A 137 9.34 -14.15 1.51
N ALA A 138 10.24 -14.89 2.18
CA ALA A 138 11.68 -14.60 2.17
C ALA A 138 12.30 -14.74 0.77
N ARG A 139 11.92 -15.78 0.01
CA ARG A 139 12.37 -15.95 -1.38
C ARG A 139 11.85 -14.84 -2.28
N LEU A 140 10.57 -14.50 -2.14
CA LEU A 140 9.95 -13.42 -2.91
C LEU A 140 10.64 -12.08 -2.66
N GLN A 141 10.97 -11.77 -1.41
CA GLN A 141 11.72 -10.56 -1.04
C GLN A 141 13.09 -10.52 -1.73
N GLN A 142 13.83 -11.64 -1.69
CA GLN A 142 15.15 -11.73 -2.30
C GLN A 142 15.09 -11.59 -3.83
N ASP A 143 14.15 -12.27 -4.48
CA ASP A 143 14.04 -12.29 -5.94
C ASP A 143 13.49 -10.97 -6.49
N LEU A 144 12.55 -10.34 -5.81
CA LEU A 144 12.11 -8.96 -6.11
C LEU A 144 13.25 -7.97 -5.94
N GLY A 145 14.09 -8.11 -4.90
CA GLY A 145 15.28 -7.26 -4.73
C GLY A 145 16.22 -7.33 -5.93
N ARG A 146 16.46 -8.54 -6.48
CA ARG A 146 17.26 -8.72 -7.71
C ARG A 146 16.61 -8.07 -8.93
N LEU A 147 15.29 -8.19 -9.06
CA LEU A 147 14.54 -7.56 -10.15
C LEU A 147 14.59 -6.03 -10.06
N ILE A 148 14.41 -5.46 -8.87
CA ILE A 148 14.51 -4.01 -8.63
C ILE A 148 15.87 -3.46 -9.06
N VAL A 149 16.95 -4.16 -8.73
CA VAL A 149 18.30 -3.80 -9.19
C VAL A 149 18.42 -3.89 -10.72
N ALA A 150 17.87 -4.95 -11.33
CA ALA A 150 17.94 -5.15 -12.78
C ALA A 150 17.21 -4.06 -13.58
N ILE A 151 16.13 -3.51 -13.06
CA ILE A 151 15.38 -2.40 -13.70
C ILE A 151 15.84 -1.02 -13.22
N ALA A 152 16.86 -0.95 -12.36
CA ALA A 152 17.37 0.29 -11.77
C ALA A 152 16.26 1.16 -11.12
N ALA A 153 15.27 0.53 -10.50
CA ALA A 153 14.21 1.25 -9.79
C ALA A 153 14.77 1.90 -8.53
N ASP A 154 14.39 3.16 -8.30
CA ASP A 154 14.79 3.86 -7.09
C ASP A 154 13.89 3.50 -5.88
N GLU A 155 14.38 3.79 -4.68
CA GLU A 155 13.68 3.47 -3.43
C GLU A 155 12.51 4.43 -3.15
N ALA A 156 12.45 5.59 -3.83
CA ALA A 156 11.40 6.58 -3.64
C ALA A 156 10.01 6.01 -3.97
N GLY A 157 9.95 5.15 -4.98
CA GLY A 157 8.72 4.44 -5.37
C GLY A 157 8.15 3.53 -4.29
N ALA A 158 8.97 3.02 -3.36
CA ALA A 158 8.53 2.12 -2.30
C ALA A 158 7.54 2.75 -1.30
N SER A 159 7.52 4.08 -1.20
CA SER A 159 6.67 4.84 -0.28
C SER A 159 5.44 5.46 -0.95
N ILE A 160 5.16 5.11 -2.21
CA ILE A 160 3.96 5.52 -2.94
C ILE A 160 2.88 4.43 -2.73
N PRO A 161 1.67 4.79 -2.25
CA PRO A 161 0.57 3.82 -2.15
C PRO A 161 0.25 3.20 -3.53
N LEU A 162 -0.01 1.89 -3.57
CA LEU A 162 -0.35 1.20 -4.81
C LEU A 162 -1.65 1.70 -5.45
N SER A 163 -2.53 2.36 -4.69
CA SER A 163 -3.72 3.04 -5.22
C SER A 163 -3.42 4.25 -6.08
N ASP A 164 -2.20 4.79 -5.99
CA ASP A 164 -1.78 6.05 -6.62
C ASP A 164 -0.84 5.82 -7.82
N ILE A 165 -0.68 4.54 -8.23
CA ILE A 165 0.14 4.12 -9.38
C ILE A 165 -0.70 3.99 -10.65
#